data_bbbda3c59067d9cf2ffed0f95aa3bd56
#
_entry.id   bbbda3c59067d9cf2ffed0f95aa3bd56
#
_cell.length_a   1.000
_cell.length_b   1.000
_cell.length_c   1.000
_cell.angle_alpha   90.00
_cell.angle_beta   90.00
_cell.angle_gamma   90.00
#
_symmetry.space_group_name_H-M   'P 1'
#
loop_
_entity.id
_entity.type
_entity.pdbx_description
1 polymer ?
#
loop_
_entity_poly.entity_id
_entity_poly.type
_entity_poly.pdbx_seq_one_letter_code
_entity_poly.pdbx_strand_id
1 'polypeptide(L)'
;MFLPALVLLLAAAGLGWLLARQDSPASRDLAREMHTAQALLIAREALIGFAATYRNNEHPNADFGYLPCPDLDGDGSSETCGSKDQTSVGRLPYLTLNLPDLRDGAGECLWYAVSGSFKNNPKADTLNWDSTGKLRLLDANGLPLMLPGDEAGLAAAIVIAAGPPRPGQERSAGPERCGGDAEARNIAQYIEALGNRADNELIDVRALAGNDRIVTITTGEIYRQLKRRASYAPWLQRVFQANADCLAKPVLPAVIAPERHGPVELGKLPAFDNLSGPCRNETLRDAARNWIGTMRYARCVDGTDCLTGTGGRCRGAVIFGGERLTGPGAQRRAGTDGTPDIDQYLEPATLAALAAGQLAALPTLIALPFADRDKPVATDVALCIP
;
A
#
# COMPACT_ATOMS: atom_id res chain seq x y z
N MET A 1 11.56 -71.55 -14.90
CA MET A 1 10.81 -70.99 -13.76
C MET A 1 11.49 -69.77 -13.05
N PHE A 2 12.66 -69.29 -13.49
CA PHE A 2 13.43 -68.24 -12.81
C PHE A 2 13.15 -66.80 -13.33
N LEU A 3 12.63 -66.66 -14.55
CA LEU A 3 12.41 -65.37 -15.21
C LEU A 3 11.37 -64.45 -14.48
N PRO A 4 10.20 -64.99 -14.05
CA PRO A 4 9.20 -64.16 -13.38
C PRO A 4 9.64 -63.69 -12.00
N ALA A 5 10.44 -64.51 -11.27
CA ALA A 5 10.98 -64.13 -9.96
C ALA A 5 11.99 -63.00 -10.06
N LEU A 6 12.86 -62.99 -11.09
CA LEU A 6 13.83 -61.92 -11.35
C LEU A 6 13.12 -60.61 -11.71
N VAL A 7 12.06 -60.64 -12.51
CA VAL A 7 11.29 -59.42 -12.86
C VAL A 7 10.60 -58.84 -11.62
N LEU A 8 10.03 -59.67 -10.75
CA LEU A 8 9.43 -59.23 -9.50
C LEU A 8 10.45 -58.61 -8.55
N LEU A 9 11.64 -59.17 -8.46
CA LEU A 9 12.74 -58.58 -7.63
C LEU A 9 13.23 -57.26 -8.18
N LEU A 10 13.37 -57.11 -9.47
CA LEU A 10 13.76 -55.83 -10.10
C LEU A 10 12.66 -54.79 -9.96
N ALA A 11 11.38 -55.17 -10.07
CA ALA A 11 10.26 -54.29 -9.85
C ALA A 11 10.17 -53.84 -8.37
N ALA A 12 10.35 -54.74 -7.43
CA ALA A 12 10.38 -54.43 -6.00
C ALA A 12 11.57 -53.54 -5.64
N ALA A 13 12.76 -53.83 -6.20
CA ALA A 13 13.96 -52.97 -6.00
C ALA A 13 13.78 -51.59 -6.62
N GLY A 14 13.18 -51.50 -7.80
CA GLY A 14 12.82 -50.23 -8.47
C GLY A 14 11.81 -49.43 -7.65
N LEU A 15 10.76 -50.07 -7.14
CA LEU A 15 9.76 -49.46 -6.28
C LEU A 15 10.37 -48.98 -4.95
N GLY A 16 11.19 -49.82 -4.32
CA GLY A 16 11.93 -49.49 -3.10
C GLY A 16 12.88 -48.31 -3.29
N TRP A 17 13.54 -48.23 -4.46
CA TRP A 17 14.44 -47.12 -4.78
C TRP A 17 13.65 -45.80 -5.06
N LEU A 18 12.48 -45.89 -5.71
CA LEU A 18 11.56 -44.76 -5.91
C LEU A 18 11.00 -44.22 -4.57
N LEU A 19 10.58 -45.12 -3.68
CA LEU A 19 10.13 -44.79 -2.33
C LEU A 19 11.25 -44.16 -1.46
N ALA A 20 12.44 -44.73 -1.52
CA ALA A 20 13.60 -44.19 -0.81
C ALA A 20 14.05 -42.81 -1.34
N ARG A 21 13.80 -42.50 -2.62
CA ARG A 21 14.03 -41.15 -3.18
C ARG A 21 13.04 -40.11 -2.66
N GLN A 22 11.81 -40.51 -2.40
CA GLN A 22 10.78 -39.57 -1.85
C GLN A 22 11.11 -39.19 -0.40
N ASP A 23 11.82 -40.03 0.34
CA ASP A 23 12.22 -39.77 1.73
C ASP A 23 13.65 -39.24 1.91
N SER A 24 14.28 -38.76 0.84
CA SER A 24 15.63 -38.20 0.94
C SER A 24 15.63 -36.90 1.76
N PRO A 25 16.70 -36.55 2.51
CA PRO A 25 16.81 -35.25 3.20
C PRO A 25 16.55 -34.08 2.28
N ALA A 26 17.05 -34.10 1.04
CA ALA A 26 16.83 -33.05 0.04
C ALA A 26 15.37 -32.90 -0.36
N SER A 27 14.60 -34.00 -0.44
CA SER A 27 13.17 -33.90 -0.76
C SER A 27 12.36 -33.32 0.40
N ARG A 28 12.76 -33.59 1.64
CA ARG A 28 12.14 -33.00 2.84
C ARG A 28 12.44 -31.51 2.96
N ASP A 29 13.67 -31.09 2.67
CA ASP A 29 14.06 -29.69 2.68
C ASP A 29 13.33 -28.91 1.59
N LEU A 30 13.22 -29.46 0.38
CA LEU A 30 12.41 -28.87 -0.68
C LEU A 30 10.94 -28.73 -0.29
N ALA A 31 10.36 -29.77 0.33
CA ALA A 31 8.98 -29.72 0.80
C ALA A 31 8.76 -28.62 1.86
N ARG A 32 9.72 -28.44 2.78
CA ARG A 32 9.69 -27.36 3.78
C ARG A 32 9.77 -25.98 3.13
N GLU A 33 10.68 -25.78 2.19
CA GLU A 33 10.81 -24.51 1.46
C GLU A 33 9.53 -24.20 0.66
N MET A 34 8.94 -25.18 0.00
CA MET A 34 7.67 -25.01 -0.72
C MET A 34 6.53 -24.63 0.23
N HIS A 35 6.45 -25.29 1.40
CA HIS A 35 5.46 -24.98 2.42
C HIS A 35 5.63 -23.55 2.93
N THR A 36 6.87 -23.14 3.24
CA THR A 36 7.19 -21.76 3.65
C THR A 36 6.76 -20.74 2.60
N ALA A 37 7.14 -20.98 1.34
CA ALA A 37 6.77 -20.07 0.24
C ALA A 37 5.24 -19.95 0.09
N GLN A 38 4.52 -21.06 0.20
CA GLN A 38 3.07 -21.07 0.13
C GLN A 38 2.43 -20.32 1.31
N ALA A 39 2.88 -20.53 2.54
CA ALA A 39 2.38 -19.84 3.72
C ALA A 39 2.58 -18.31 3.61
N LEU A 40 3.77 -17.88 3.17
CA LEU A 40 4.10 -16.47 2.94
C LEU A 40 3.21 -15.84 1.86
N LEU A 41 2.95 -16.55 0.75
CA LEU A 41 2.08 -16.05 -0.32
C LEU A 41 0.63 -15.96 0.12
N ILE A 42 0.11 -16.93 0.87
CA ILE A 42 -1.26 -16.89 1.41
C ILE A 42 -1.41 -15.67 2.35
N ALA A 43 -0.47 -15.47 3.26
CA ALA A 43 -0.49 -14.33 4.18
C ALA A 43 -0.43 -13.00 3.43
N ARG A 44 0.43 -12.88 2.42
CA ARG A 44 0.57 -11.70 1.59
C ARG A 44 -0.72 -11.37 0.84
N GLU A 45 -1.33 -12.33 0.17
CA GLU A 45 -2.57 -12.12 -0.58
C GLU A 45 -3.74 -11.76 0.35
N ALA A 46 -3.80 -12.35 1.55
CA ALA A 46 -4.80 -11.99 2.54
C ALA A 46 -4.65 -10.55 3.04
N LEU A 47 -3.42 -10.08 3.28
CA LEU A 47 -3.13 -8.71 3.66
C LEU A 47 -3.52 -7.70 2.55
N ILE A 48 -3.18 -8.00 1.29
CA ILE A 48 -3.60 -7.17 0.15
C ILE A 48 -5.13 -7.18 0.02
N GLY A 49 -5.76 -8.34 0.20
CA GLY A 49 -7.21 -8.48 0.24
C GLY A 49 -7.87 -7.64 1.33
N PHE A 50 -7.33 -7.68 2.54
CA PHE A 50 -7.77 -6.86 3.66
C PHE A 50 -7.69 -5.36 3.31
N ALA A 51 -6.55 -4.89 2.83
CA ALA A 51 -6.38 -3.50 2.41
C ALA A 51 -7.38 -3.08 1.33
N ALA A 52 -7.66 -3.97 0.37
CA ALA A 52 -8.60 -3.73 -0.70
C ALA A 52 -10.07 -3.73 -0.26
N THR A 53 -10.41 -4.37 0.84
CA THR A 53 -11.79 -4.48 1.36
C THR A 53 -12.02 -3.72 2.66
N TYR A 54 -10.99 -3.12 3.25
CA TYR A 54 -11.01 -2.47 4.55
C TYR A 54 -12.23 -1.57 4.77
N ARG A 55 -12.49 -0.65 3.83
CA ARG A 55 -13.66 0.22 3.88
C ARG A 55 -14.99 -0.56 3.88
N ASN A 56 -15.09 -1.62 3.11
CA ASN A 56 -16.35 -2.32 2.92
C ASN A 56 -16.71 -3.22 4.10
N ASN A 57 -15.71 -3.86 4.69
CA ASN A 57 -15.89 -4.93 5.67
C ASN A 57 -15.62 -4.47 7.10
N GLU A 58 -14.58 -3.66 7.29
CA GLU A 58 -14.10 -3.31 8.63
C GLU A 58 -14.60 -1.91 9.07
N HIS A 59 -14.44 -0.90 8.21
CA HIS A 59 -14.70 0.49 8.55
C HIS A 59 -15.38 1.26 7.41
N PRO A 60 -16.74 1.23 7.32
CA PRO A 60 -17.49 1.86 6.22
C PRO A 60 -17.25 3.37 6.03
N ASN A 61 -16.78 4.07 7.07
CA ASN A 61 -16.50 5.51 7.04
C ASN A 61 -15.01 5.82 6.78
N ALA A 62 -14.15 4.79 6.69
CA ALA A 62 -12.74 4.96 6.35
C ALA A 62 -12.52 4.94 4.84
N ASP A 63 -11.26 5.05 4.43
CA ASP A 63 -10.82 4.83 3.05
C ASP A 63 -10.26 3.40 2.88
N PHE A 64 -9.84 3.07 1.67
CA PHE A 64 -9.16 1.83 1.33
C PHE A 64 -7.65 1.93 1.56
N GLY A 65 -6.98 0.78 1.52
CA GLY A 65 -5.51 0.70 1.50
C GLY A 65 -4.87 0.45 2.86
N TYR A 66 -5.62 0.54 3.96
CA TYR A 66 -5.09 0.27 5.29
C TYR A 66 -4.85 -1.21 5.51
N LEU A 67 -3.75 -1.51 6.18
CA LEU A 67 -3.34 -2.84 6.60
C LEU A 67 -3.59 -3.01 8.12
N PRO A 68 -3.86 -4.23 8.61
CA PRO A 68 -4.06 -4.46 10.03
C PRO A 68 -2.77 -4.20 10.81
N CYS A 69 -2.88 -3.85 12.07
CA CYS A 69 -1.76 -3.94 13.00
C CYS A 69 -1.35 -5.41 13.21
N PRO A 70 -0.09 -5.70 13.56
CA PRO A 70 0.30 -7.06 13.94
C PRO A 70 -0.37 -7.49 15.25
N ASP A 71 -0.46 -8.79 15.44
CA ASP A 71 -0.79 -9.41 16.71
C ASP A 71 0.38 -9.19 17.69
N LEU A 72 0.13 -8.45 18.76
CA LEU A 72 1.12 -8.06 19.77
C LEU A 72 0.98 -8.82 21.09
N ASP A 73 -0.18 -9.39 21.38
CA ASP A 73 -0.44 -10.10 22.63
C ASP A 73 -0.54 -11.63 22.46
N GLY A 74 -0.62 -12.10 21.22
CA GLY A 74 -0.56 -13.51 20.88
C GLY A 74 -1.91 -14.21 20.85
N ASP A 75 -2.99 -13.46 20.67
CA ASP A 75 -4.34 -14.02 20.54
C ASP A 75 -4.74 -14.31 19.08
N GLY A 76 -3.91 -13.86 18.11
CA GLY A 76 -4.13 -14.03 16.68
C GLY A 76 -4.91 -12.88 16.03
N SER A 77 -5.32 -11.89 16.80
CA SER A 77 -6.06 -10.73 16.34
C SER A 77 -5.12 -9.53 16.11
N SER A 78 -5.66 -8.45 15.56
CA SER A 78 -4.95 -7.19 15.37
C SER A 78 -5.35 -6.20 16.46
N GLU A 79 -4.36 -5.60 17.14
CA GLU A 79 -4.57 -4.61 18.19
C GLU A 79 -4.21 -3.19 17.71
N THR A 80 -4.27 -2.25 18.66
CA THR A 80 -3.65 -0.94 18.49
C THR A 80 -2.13 -1.07 18.56
N CYS A 81 -1.40 -0.62 17.56
CA CYS A 81 0.04 -0.83 17.49
C CYS A 81 0.85 0.46 17.40
N GLY A 82 1.56 0.77 18.48
CA GLY A 82 2.46 1.92 18.56
C GLY A 82 1.78 3.27 18.37
N SER A 83 2.59 4.29 18.15
CA SER A 83 2.14 5.65 17.86
C SER A 83 1.78 5.81 16.39
N LYS A 84 1.07 6.91 16.05
CA LYS A 84 0.79 7.32 14.69
C LYS A 84 2.09 7.38 13.85
N ASP A 85 2.04 6.94 12.63
CA ASP A 85 3.17 6.86 11.69
C ASP A 85 4.35 5.96 12.12
N GLN A 86 4.27 5.33 13.27
CA GLN A 86 5.28 4.39 13.75
C GLN A 86 5.10 3.01 13.10
N THR A 87 6.16 2.48 12.51
CA THR A 87 6.20 1.10 12.00
C THR A 87 6.08 0.11 13.16
N SER A 88 5.29 -0.94 12.98
CA SER A 88 5.02 -1.94 14.00
C SER A 88 5.35 -3.34 13.52
N VAL A 89 5.86 -4.18 14.43
CA VAL A 89 6.27 -5.56 14.16
C VAL A 89 5.72 -6.47 15.25
N GLY A 90 5.14 -7.59 14.85
CA GLY A 90 4.61 -8.63 15.74
C GLY A 90 4.29 -9.91 14.97
N ARG A 91 3.43 -10.75 15.51
CA ARG A 91 2.96 -11.94 14.81
C ARG A 91 1.92 -11.58 13.76
N LEU A 92 1.75 -12.46 12.76
CA LEU A 92 0.69 -12.30 11.76
C LEU A 92 -0.67 -12.36 12.43
N PRO A 93 -1.57 -11.36 12.28
CA PRO A 93 -2.89 -11.36 12.88
C PRO A 93 -3.85 -12.25 12.09
N TYR A 94 -3.63 -13.57 12.14
CA TYR A 94 -4.27 -14.54 11.27
C TYR A 94 -5.78 -14.61 11.46
N LEU A 95 -6.30 -14.40 12.68
CA LEU A 95 -7.75 -14.35 12.93
C LEU A 95 -8.39 -13.12 12.29
N THR A 96 -7.77 -11.95 12.41
CA THR A 96 -8.23 -10.72 11.73
C THR A 96 -8.26 -10.87 10.21
N LEU A 97 -7.32 -11.65 9.66
CA LEU A 97 -7.25 -11.94 8.23
C LEU A 97 -8.16 -13.09 7.80
N ASN A 98 -8.89 -13.70 8.74
CA ASN A 98 -9.73 -14.88 8.52
C ASN A 98 -8.94 -16.04 7.89
N LEU A 99 -7.73 -16.26 8.39
CA LEU A 99 -6.82 -17.32 7.97
C LEU A 99 -6.74 -18.41 9.04
N PRO A 100 -6.37 -19.64 8.65
CA PRO A 100 -5.91 -20.63 9.62
C PRO A 100 -4.59 -20.19 10.27
N ASP A 101 -4.17 -20.87 11.31
CA ASP A 101 -2.86 -20.74 11.93
C ASP A 101 -1.75 -21.08 10.93
N LEU A 102 -1.20 -20.08 10.24
CA LEU A 102 -0.19 -20.27 9.20
C LEU A 102 1.21 -20.40 9.83
N ARG A 103 1.91 -21.48 9.44
CA ARG A 103 3.27 -21.75 9.85
C ARG A 103 4.19 -21.94 8.66
N ASP A 104 5.47 -21.70 8.86
CA ASP A 104 6.48 -22.02 7.86
C ASP A 104 6.81 -23.53 7.83
N GLY A 105 7.71 -23.95 6.95
CA GLY A 105 8.12 -25.34 6.82
C GLY A 105 8.91 -25.92 8.01
N ALA A 106 9.33 -25.06 8.95
CA ALA A 106 9.92 -25.46 10.21
C ALA A 106 8.87 -25.58 11.34
N GLY A 107 7.62 -25.21 11.07
CA GLY A 107 6.53 -25.17 12.05
C GLY A 107 6.46 -23.87 12.86
N GLU A 108 7.27 -22.88 12.52
CA GLU A 108 7.28 -21.58 13.18
C GLU A 108 6.17 -20.68 12.64
N CYS A 109 5.57 -19.92 13.54
CA CYS A 109 4.52 -18.93 13.20
C CYS A 109 5.09 -17.75 12.43
N LEU A 110 4.34 -17.25 11.46
CA LEU A 110 4.75 -16.12 10.64
C LEU A 110 4.80 -14.82 11.45
N TRP A 111 5.76 -13.98 11.11
CA TRP A 111 5.91 -12.63 11.60
C TRP A 111 5.43 -11.63 10.56
N TYR A 112 5.05 -10.47 11.03
CA TYR A 112 4.50 -9.42 10.19
C TYR A 112 4.99 -8.05 10.65
N ALA A 113 5.43 -7.23 9.72
CA ALA A 113 5.75 -5.84 9.96
C ALA A 113 4.91 -4.96 9.04
N VAL A 114 4.33 -3.90 9.58
CA VAL A 114 3.56 -2.90 8.84
C VAL A 114 4.15 -1.52 9.02
N SER A 115 4.33 -0.83 7.90
CA SER A 115 4.76 0.57 7.88
C SER A 115 3.72 1.46 8.57
N GLY A 116 4.18 2.43 9.36
CA GLY A 116 3.32 3.38 10.04
C GLY A 116 2.37 4.12 9.12
N SER A 117 2.77 4.36 7.87
CA SER A 117 1.94 5.01 6.85
C SER A 117 0.70 4.18 6.44
N PHE A 118 0.74 2.85 6.62
CA PHE A 118 -0.29 1.93 6.11
C PHE A 118 -1.13 1.27 7.19
N LYS A 119 -0.73 1.32 8.45
CA LYS A 119 -1.47 0.65 9.52
C LYS A 119 -2.83 1.30 9.79
N ASN A 120 -3.78 0.47 10.22
CA ASN A 120 -5.16 0.88 10.46
C ASN A 120 -5.39 1.51 11.84
N ASN A 121 -4.51 1.28 12.83
CA ASN A 121 -4.75 1.73 14.21
C ASN A 121 -3.45 1.97 15.00
N PRO A 122 -3.08 3.23 15.30
CA PRO A 122 -3.69 4.47 14.81
C PRO A 122 -3.32 4.73 13.34
N LYS A 123 -4.24 5.35 12.61
CA LYS A 123 -4.04 5.69 11.19
C LYS A 123 -3.08 6.86 11.02
N ALA A 124 -2.30 6.84 9.94
CA ALA A 124 -1.58 8.00 9.44
C ALA A 124 -2.53 9.14 9.02
N ASP A 125 -2.00 10.36 8.89
CA ASP A 125 -2.81 11.52 8.47
C ASP A 125 -3.30 11.41 7.04
N THR A 126 -2.49 10.78 6.18
CA THR A 126 -2.80 10.62 4.75
C THR A 126 -2.39 9.23 4.27
N LEU A 127 -3.26 8.62 3.47
CA LEU A 127 -2.97 7.37 2.76
C LEU A 127 -3.59 7.43 1.36
N ASN A 128 -2.75 7.38 0.34
CA ASN A 128 -3.14 7.31 -1.06
C ASN A 128 -2.07 6.57 -1.87
N TRP A 129 -2.20 6.49 -3.17
CA TRP A 129 -1.24 5.78 -4.03
C TRP A 129 0.16 6.43 -4.13
N ASP A 130 0.33 7.68 -3.66
CA ASP A 130 1.64 8.34 -3.56
C ASP A 130 2.31 8.09 -2.19
N SER A 131 1.59 7.44 -1.25
CA SER A 131 2.14 7.10 0.06
C SER A 131 3.25 6.07 -0.07
N THR A 132 4.34 6.27 0.67
CA THR A 132 5.48 5.37 0.68
C THR A 132 5.52 4.53 1.94
N GLY A 133 6.02 3.30 1.81
CA GLY A 133 6.34 2.47 2.97
C GLY A 133 7.54 3.00 3.75
N LYS A 134 7.78 2.41 4.92
CA LYS A 134 8.92 2.71 5.80
C LYS A 134 9.80 1.48 6.07
N LEU A 135 9.59 0.39 5.34
CA LEU A 135 10.36 -0.84 5.43
C LEU A 135 11.27 -0.91 4.20
N ARG A 136 12.55 -0.54 4.37
CA ARG A 136 13.53 -0.49 3.27
C ARG A 136 14.22 -1.83 3.12
N LEU A 137 14.02 -2.47 1.97
CA LEU A 137 14.71 -3.72 1.66
C LEU A 137 16.14 -3.45 1.18
N LEU A 138 17.08 -4.19 1.74
CA LEU A 138 18.48 -4.15 1.40
C LEU A 138 18.95 -5.52 0.89
N ASP A 139 19.86 -5.50 -0.08
CA ASP A 139 20.59 -6.67 -0.53
C ASP A 139 21.69 -7.10 0.48
N ALA A 140 22.48 -8.12 0.13
CA ALA A 140 23.58 -8.60 0.95
C ALA A 140 24.70 -7.55 1.16
N ASN A 141 24.80 -6.55 0.28
CA ASN A 141 25.77 -5.46 0.34
C ASN A 141 25.24 -4.22 1.07
N GLY A 142 24.00 -4.27 1.53
CA GLY A 142 23.33 -3.13 2.16
C GLY A 142 22.79 -2.09 1.18
N LEU A 143 22.66 -2.42 -0.10
CA LEU A 143 22.08 -1.53 -1.11
C LEU A 143 20.56 -1.74 -1.20
N PRO A 144 19.78 -0.67 -1.39
CA PRO A 144 18.34 -0.80 -1.57
C PRO A 144 17.97 -1.68 -2.77
N LEU A 145 17.06 -2.63 -2.52
CA LEU A 145 16.46 -3.45 -3.57
C LEU A 145 15.28 -2.70 -4.19
N MET A 146 15.23 -2.67 -5.52
CA MET A 146 14.05 -2.16 -6.23
C MET A 146 12.88 -3.13 -6.05
N LEU A 147 11.72 -2.60 -5.68
CA LEU A 147 10.50 -3.38 -5.51
C LEU A 147 9.50 -3.10 -6.63
N PRO A 148 8.66 -4.07 -7.02
CA PRO A 148 7.62 -3.84 -8.01
C PRO A 148 6.65 -2.73 -7.58
N GLY A 149 6.68 -1.61 -8.30
CA GLY A 149 5.84 -0.44 -8.00
C GLY A 149 6.38 0.49 -6.92
N ASP A 150 7.63 0.25 -6.46
CA ASP A 150 8.35 1.18 -5.58
C ASP A 150 9.86 1.15 -5.91
N GLU A 151 10.33 2.17 -6.59
CA GLU A 151 11.73 2.29 -7.04
C GLU A 151 12.70 2.59 -5.87
N ALA A 152 12.19 3.09 -4.76
CA ALA A 152 12.97 3.38 -3.57
C ALA A 152 13.21 2.14 -2.68
N GLY A 153 12.62 1.00 -3.03
CA GLY A 153 12.73 -0.24 -2.25
C GLY A 153 11.98 -0.20 -0.91
N LEU A 154 10.92 0.63 -0.82
CA LEU A 154 10.16 0.85 0.40
C LEU A 154 8.87 0.03 0.38
N ALA A 155 8.78 -0.96 1.28
CA ALA A 155 7.60 -1.79 1.42
C ALA A 155 6.58 -1.16 2.39
N ALA A 156 5.29 -1.27 2.05
CA ALA A 156 4.17 -0.97 2.93
C ALA A 156 4.07 -1.97 4.07
N ALA A 157 4.38 -3.24 3.79
CA ALA A 157 4.46 -4.30 4.78
C ALA A 157 5.38 -5.43 4.29
N ILE A 158 5.80 -6.26 5.25
CA ILE A 158 6.51 -7.51 4.98
C ILE A 158 5.93 -8.64 5.83
N VAL A 159 5.95 -9.86 5.31
CA VAL A 159 5.70 -11.08 6.07
C VAL A 159 6.98 -11.88 6.11
N ILE A 160 7.32 -12.41 7.28
CA ILE A 160 8.60 -13.07 7.56
C ILE A 160 8.34 -14.45 8.12
N ALA A 161 9.00 -15.44 7.55
CA ALA A 161 9.13 -16.79 8.09
C ALA A 161 10.52 -16.93 8.72
N ALA A 162 10.57 -17.22 10.01
CA ALA A 162 11.81 -17.25 10.78
C ALA A 162 12.67 -18.49 10.50
N GLY A 163 12.11 -19.52 9.88
CA GLY A 163 12.79 -20.79 9.70
C GLY A 163 13.13 -21.50 11.01
N PRO A 164 13.92 -22.58 10.98
CA PRO A 164 14.32 -23.31 12.18
C PRO A 164 15.24 -22.46 13.08
N PRO A 165 15.24 -22.71 14.42
CA PRO A 165 16.11 -21.99 15.34
C PRO A 165 17.58 -22.11 14.96
N ARG A 166 18.32 -21.02 15.06
CA ARG A 166 19.77 -20.96 14.81
C ARG A 166 20.54 -21.04 16.12
N PRO A 167 21.85 -21.43 16.08
CA PRO A 167 22.69 -21.38 17.24
C PRO A 167 22.66 -20.03 17.95
N GLY A 168 22.35 -20.02 19.25
CA GLY A 168 22.22 -18.83 20.07
C GLY A 168 20.80 -18.24 20.13
N GLN A 169 19.84 -18.79 19.40
CA GLN A 169 18.43 -18.48 19.56
C GLN A 169 17.79 -19.44 20.57
N GLU A 170 17.19 -18.88 21.60
CA GLU A 170 16.40 -19.61 22.59
C GLU A 170 14.91 -19.37 22.30
N ARG A 171 14.27 -20.36 21.67
CA ARG A 171 12.84 -20.30 21.35
C ARG A 171 12.07 -21.24 22.27
N SER A 172 11.00 -20.76 22.85
CA SER A 172 10.07 -21.63 23.58
C SER A 172 9.48 -22.69 22.63
N ALA A 173 9.12 -23.85 23.17
CA ALA A 173 8.39 -24.86 22.41
C ALA A 173 7.17 -24.18 21.78
N GLY A 174 7.00 -24.36 20.46
CA GLY A 174 5.97 -23.65 19.70
C GLY A 174 4.60 -23.79 20.35
N PRO A 175 3.88 -22.70 20.55
CA PRO A 175 2.54 -22.75 21.16
C PRO A 175 1.60 -23.58 20.29
N GLU A 176 0.57 -24.17 20.89
CA GLU A 176 -0.46 -24.90 20.15
C GLU A 176 -1.10 -24.03 19.05
N ARG A 177 -1.16 -22.71 19.31
CA ARG A 177 -1.61 -21.68 18.33
C ARG A 177 -0.53 -20.63 18.15
N CYS A 178 -0.52 -20.00 16.98
CA CYS A 178 0.38 -18.87 16.74
C CYS A 178 0.01 -17.68 17.64
N GLY A 179 1.00 -17.27 18.42
CA GLY A 179 0.86 -16.26 19.46
C GLY A 179 1.80 -16.60 20.62
N GLY A 180 1.25 -17.15 21.66
CA GLY A 180 2.00 -17.61 22.84
C GLY A 180 2.33 -16.48 23.82
N ASP A 181 3.24 -16.77 24.75
CA ASP A 181 3.69 -15.87 25.81
C ASP A 181 4.68 -14.79 25.33
N ALA A 182 5.20 -14.00 26.25
CA ALA A 182 6.15 -12.94 25.94
C ALA A 182 7.46 -13.46 25.31
N GLU A 183 7.88 -14.68 25.63
CA GLU A 183 9.08 -15.30 25.07
C GLU A 183 8.84 -15.71 23.62
N ALA A 184 7.68 -16.27 23.29
CA ALA A 184 7.29 -16.59 21.93
C ALA A 184 7.13 -15.35 21.05
N ARG A 185 7.01 -14.16 21.65
CA ARG A 185 6.92 -12.86 20.98
C ARG A 185 8.23 -12.06 21.01
N ASN A 186 9.30 -12.63 21.57
CA ASN A 186 10.61 -11.98 21.58
C ASN A 186 11.26 -12.05 20.18
N ILE A 187 11.04 -11.01 19.40
CA ILE A 187 11.47 -10.93 18.00
C ILE A 187 12.96 -11.20 17.79
N ALA A 188 13.81 -10.85 18.77
CA ALA A 188 15.26 -11.02 18.69
C ALA A 188 15.67 -12.50 18.65
N GLN A 189 14.81 -13.41 19.12
CA GLN A 189 15.05 -14.85 19.10
C GLN A 189 14.58 -15.51 17.80
N TYR A 190 13.95 -14.75 16.89
CA TYR A 190 13.32 -15.30 15.68
C TYR A 190 13.84 -14.65 14.40
N ILE A 191 14.03 -13.32 14.38
CA ILE A 191 14.19 -12.55 13.15
C ILE A 191 15.55 -11.88 13.10
N GLU A 192 16.33 -12.22 12.09
CA GLU A 192 17.62 -11.59 11.76
C GLU A 192 17.48 -10.51 10.68
N ALA A 193 16.42 -10.57 9.86
CA ALA A 193 16.22 -9.67 8.74
C ALA A 193 16.01 -8.21 9.15
N LEU A 194 15.46 -7.98 10.35
CA LEU A 194 15.14 -6.62 10.81
C LEU A 194 16.37 -5.96 11.45
N GLY A 195 16.80 -4.86 10.87
CA GLY A 195 17.86 -4.01 11.40
C GLY A 195 17.45 -3.20 12.65
N ASN A 196 18.26 -2.19 12.98
CA ASN A 196 18.01 -1.33 14.13
C ASN A 196 16.65 -0.60 13.98
N ARG A 197 15.84 -0.64 15.04
CA ARG A 197 14.50 -0.04 15.11
C ARG A 197 14.45 1.23 15.97
N ALA A 198 15.62 1.80 16.30
CA ALA A 198 15.70 2.88 17.29
C ALA A 198 14.95 4.14 16.90
N ASP A 199 14.81 4.45 15.60
CA ASP A 199 14.31 5.74 15.15
C ASP A 199 12.90 5.71 14.53
N ASN A 200 12.21 4.57 14.53
CA ASN A 200 10.81 4.39 14.19
C ASN A 200 10.33 4.90 12.82
N GLU A 201 11.16 5.57 12.04
CA GLU A 201 10.77 6.15 10.76
C GLU A 201 11.03 5.19 9.60
N LEU A 202 12.26 4.70 9.48
CA LEU A 202 12.68 3.80 8.43
C LEU A 202 13.35 2.56 9.04
N ILE A 203 12.83 1.37 8.74
CA ILE A 203 13.41 0.11 9.19
C ILE A 203 14.12 -0.56 8.02
N ASP A 204 15.40 -0.82 8.19
CA ASP A 204 16.18 -1.60 7.25
C ASP A 204 15.85 -3.09 7.40
N VAL A 205 15.58 -3.74 6.28
CA VAL A 205 15.23 -5.15 6.19
C VAL A 205 16.23 -5.83 5.27
N ARG A 206 17.05 -6.71 5.81
CA ARG A 206 18.04 -7.45 5.03
C ARG A 206 17.40 -8.68 4.41
N ALA A 207 17.21 -8.68 3.10
CA ALA A 207 16.50 -9.71 2.37
C ALA A 207 17.11 -11.13 2.48
N LEU A 208 18.41 -11.23 2.80
CA LEU A 208 19.16 -12.48 2.88
C LEU A 208 19.83 -12.67 4.24
N ALA A 209 19.27 -12.09 5.31
CA ALA A 209 19.81 -12.28 6.65
C ALA A 209 19.41 -13.65 7.20
N GLY A 210 20.41 -14.40 7.67
CA GLY A 210 20.15 -15.66 8.36
C GLY A 210 19.45 -16.72 7.51
N ASN A 211 18.42 -17.30 8.07
CA ASN A 211 17.52 -18.25 7.41
C ASN A 211 16.11 -17.70 7.24
N ASP A 212 15.91 -16.43 7.53
CA ASP A 212 14.64 -15.75 7.31
C ASP A 212 14.23 -15.81 5.82
N ARG A 213 12.93 -16.00 5.59
CA ARG A 213 12.31 -15.82 4.27
C ARG A 213 11.29 -14.70 4.36
N ILE A 214 11.34 -13.78 3.42
CA ILE A 214 10.47 -12.63 3.43
C ILE A 214 9.68 -12.49 2.13
N VAL A 215 8.48 -11.97 2.24
CA VAL A 215 7.71 -11.43 1.11
C VAL A 215 7.27 -10.01 1.42
N THR A 216 7.25 -9.19 0.41
CA THR A 216 6.93 -7.76 0.52
C THR A 216 5.55 -7.45 -0.01
N ILE A 217 4.99 -6.36 0.49
CA ILE A 217 3.78 -5.73 -0.03
C ILE A 217 4.12 -4.27 -0.28
N THR A 218 3.97 -3.80 -1.51
CA THR A 218 4.24 -2.43 -1.90
C THR A 218 2.95 -1.63 -2.04
N THR A 219 3.05 -0.30 -2.00
CA THR A 219 1.94 0.61 -2.32
C THR A 219 1.34 0.30 -3.68
N GLY A 220 2.20 0.12 -4.69
CA GLY A 220 1.76 -0.18 -6.06
C GLY A 220 0.96 -1.47 -6.17
N GLU A 221 1.24 -2.48 -5.35
CA GLU A 221 0.49 -3.74 -5.35
C GLU A 221 -0.89 -3.59 -4.70
N ILE A 222 -0.98 -2.89 -3.57
CA ILE A 222 -2.26 -2.59 -2.91
C ILE A 222 -3.18 -1.81 -3.87
N TYR A 223 -2.68 -0.71 -4.43
CA TYR A 223 -3.49 0.14 -5.30
C TYR A 223 -3.76 -0.48 -6.68
N ARG A 224 -2.89 -1.36 -7.17
CA ARG A 224 -3.18 -2.17 -8.37
C ARG A 224 -4.40 -3.07 -8.15
N GLN A 225 -4.50 -3.69 -6.98
CA GLN A 225 -5.66 -4.51 -6.63
C GLN A 225 -6.92 -3.66 -6.47
N LEU A 226 -6.84 -2.49 -5.84
CA LEU A 226 -7.95 -1.54 -5.72
C LEU A 226 -8.45 -1.07 -7.08
N LYS A 227 -7.55 -0.65 -7.96
CA LYS A 227 -7.88 -0.13 -9.30
C LYS A 227 -8.57 -1.14 -10.21
N ARG A 228 -8.41 -2.45 -9.95
CA ARG A 228 -9.15 -3.51 -10.66
C ARG A 228 -10.61 -3.65 -10.22
N ARG A 229 -10.99 -3.09 -9.08
CA ARG A 229 -12.35 -3.18 -8.56
C ARG A 229 -13.25 -2.17 -9.27
N ALA A 230 -14.35 -2.65 -9.86
CA ALA A 230 -15.31 -1.80 -10.56
C ALA A 230 -15.91 -0.67 -9.68
N SER A 231 -15.96 -0.87 -8.36
CA SER A 231 -16.48 0.10 -7.40
C SER A 231 -15.49 1.21 -7.03
N TYR A 232 -14.19 1.06 -7.33
CA TYR A 232 -13.16 1.98 -6.83
C TYR A 232 -13.12 3.32 -7.58
N ALA A 233 -13.18 3.32 -8.91
CA ALA A 233 -13.25 4.56 -9.68
C ALA A 233 -14.50 5.42 -9.33
N PRO A 234 -15.72 4.87 -9.25
CA PRO A 234 -16.89 5.60 -8.79
C PRO A 234 -16.74 6.10 -7.33
N TRP A 235 -16.05 5.36 -6.48
CA TRP A 235 -15.75 5.80 -5.12
C TRP A 235 -14.82 7.01 -5.12
N LEU A 236 -13.70 6.94 -5.81
CA LEU A 236 -12.75 8.05 -5.90
C LEU A 236 -13.36 9.28 -6.55
N GLN A 237 -14.23 9.08 -7.56
CA GLN A 237 -15.01 10.17 -8.17
C GLN A 237 -15.91 10.87 -7.15
N ARG A 238 -16.58 10.13 -6.25
CA ARG A 238 -17.38 10.74 -5.18
C ARG A 238 -16.54 11.56 -4.20
N VAL A 239 -15.36 11.07 -3.86
CA VAL A 239 -14.40 11.80 -3.00
C VAL A 239 -13.98 13.10 -3.70
N PHE A 240 -13.67 13.03 -4.98
CA PHE A 240 -13.28 14.17 -5.80
C PHE A 240 -14.42 15.19 -5.93
N GLN A 241 -15.63 14.73 -6.24
CA GLN A 241 -16.83 15.58 -6.34
C GLN A 241 -17.14 16.26 -5.01
N ALA A 242 -17.06 15.56 -3.89
CA ALA A 242 -17.29 16.13 -2.57
C ALA A 242 -16.33 17.29 -2.24
N ASN A 243 -15.07 17.20 -2.71
CA ASN A 243 -14.11 18.30 -2.58
C ASN A 243 -14.51 19.51 -3.42
N ALA A 244 -14.95 19.30 -4.66
CA ALA A 244 -15.41 20.36 -5.54
C ALA A 244 -16.67 21.05 -4.98
N ASP A 245 -17.67 20.26 -4.55
CA ASP A 245 -18.91 20.77 -3.96
C ASP A 245 -18.65 21.59 -2.68
N CYS A 246 -17.65 21.19 -1.92
CA CYS A 246 -17.22 21.88 -0.72
C CYS A 246 -16.69 23.29 -1.00
N LEU A 247 -16.05 23.49 -2.13
CA LEU A 247 -15.51 24.77 -2.57
C LEU A 247 -16.54 25.64 -3.32
N ALA A 248 -17.66 25.07 -3.79
CA ALA A 248 -18.71 25.75 -4.53
C ALA A 248 -19.52 26.66 -3.61
N LYS A 249 -18.93 27.78 -3.19
CA LYS A 249 -19.53 28.81 -2.32
C LYS A 249 -19.77 30.10 -3.11
N PRO A 250 -20.69 31.01 -2.64
CA PRO A 250 -20.88 32.30 -3.26
C PRO A 250 -19.59 33.12 -3.41
N VAL A 251 -18.72 33.04 -2.42
CA VAL A 251 -17.34 33.55 -2.48
C VAL A 251 -16.39 32.36 -2.39
N LEU A 252 -15.63 32.15 -3.45
CA LEU A 252 -14.66 31.05 -3.48
C LEU A 252 -13.54 31.27 -2.46
N PRO A 253 -13.14 30.25 -1.70
CA PRO A 253 -12.04 30.36 -0.75
C PRO A 253 -10.73 30.78 -1.43
N ALA A 254 -9.79 31.32 -0.67
CA ALA A 254 -8.45 31.60 -1.16
C ALA A 254 -7.69 30.29 -1.48
N VAL A 255 -6.92 30.32 -2.55
CA VAL A 255 -5.98 29.25 -2.90
C VAL A 255 -4.84 29.25 -1.89
N ILE A 256 -4.38 28.08 -1.45
CA ILE A 256 -3.20 27.95 -0.59
C ILE A 256 -1.96 27.86 -1.46
N ALA A 257 -0.94 28.65 -1.14
CA ALA A 257 0.32 28.77 -1.91
C ALA A 257 0.04 28.98 -3.41
N PRO A 258 -0.63 30.10 -3.80
CA PRO A 258 -1.07 30.32 -5.16
C PRO A 258 0.09 30.66 -6.09
N GLU A 259 0.04 30.10 -7.30
CA GLU A 259 0.82 30.53 -8.46
C GLU A 259 -0.10 31.02 -9.54
N ARG A 260 0.30 32.03 -10.32
CA ARG A 260 -0.54 32.58 -11.39
C ARG A 260 -0.34 31.80 -12.69
N HIS A 261 -1.45 31.27 -13.21
CA HIS A 261 -1.52 30.60 -14.50
C HIS A 261 -2.61 31.26 -15.37
N GLY A 262 -2.20 32.21 -16.23
CA GLY A 262 -3.13 32.97 -17.05
C GLY A 262 -4.19 33.70 -16.20
N PRO A 263 -5.50 33.39 -16.38
CA PRO A 263 -6.58 34.06 -15.66
C PRO A 263 -6.81 33.50 -14.24
N VAL A 264 -6.11 32.47 -13.82
CA VAL A 264 -6.35 31.79 -12.52
C VAL A 264 -5.17 31.91 -11.56
N GLU A 265 -5.50 31.86 -10.26
CA GLU A 265 -4.61 31.43 -9.18
C GLU A 265 -4.75 29.91 -9.01
N LEU A 266 -3.68 29.18 -9.06
CA LEU A 266 -3.62 27.72 -8.96
C LEU A 266 -2.73 27.32 -7.78
N GLY A 267 -3.16 26.37 -6.97
CA GLY A 267 -2.40 25.90 -5.81
C GLY A 267 -3.10 24.77 -5.06
N LYS A 268 -2.83 24.67 -3.76
CA LYS A 268 -3.44 23.65 -2.91
C LYS A 268 -4.86 24.03 -2.51
N LEU A 269 -5.69 23.01 -2.27
CA LEU A 269 -7.01 23.20 -1.69
C LEU A 269 -6.88 23.68 -0.23
N PRO A 270 -7.79 24.52 0.26
CA PRO A 270 -7.91 24.81 1.68
C PRO A 270 -8.27 23.55 2.46
N ALA A 271 -7.70 23.39 3.66
CA ALA A 271 -7.96 22.24 4.51
C ALA A 271 -9.46 22.13 4.88
N PHE A 272 -9.97 20.91 4.93
CA PHE A 272 -11.38 20.64 5.25
C PHE A 272 -11.79 21.11 6.65
N ASP A 273 -10.87 21.09 7.60
CA ASP A 273 -11.14 21.50 8.98
C ASP A 273 -11.47 23.00 9.09
N ASN A 274 -11.09 23.78 8.08
CA ASN A 274 -11.39 25.20 7.99
C ASN A 274 -12.68 25.52 7.20
N LEU A 275 -13.36 24.48 6.68
CA LEU A 275 -14.57 24.63 5.89
C LEU A 275 -15.79 24.24 6.73
N SER A 276 -16.81 25.11 6.78
CA SER A 276 -18.05 24.90 7.54
C SER A 276 -19.16 24.29 6.68
N GLY A 277 -20.12 23.62 7.30
CA GLY A 277 -21.33 23.14 6.63
C GLY A 277 -21.15 21.80 5.91
N PRO A 278 -21.65 21.65 4.65
CA PRO A 278 -21.68 20.36 3.93
C PRO A 278 -20.31 19.75 3.66
N CYS A 279 -19.24 20.49 3.89
CA CYS A 279 -17.86 20.01 3.81
C CYS A 279 -17.48 19.02 4.91
N ARG A 280 -18.30 18.89 5.94
CA ARG A 280 -18.13 17.91 7.02
C ARG A 280 -18.92 16.63 6.75
N ASN A 281 -18.79 16.07 5.55
CA ASN A 281 -19.33 14.73 5.30
C ASN A 281 -18.49 13.69 6.06
N GLU A 282 -18.97 13.27 7.23
CA GLU A 282 -18.23 12.32 8.08
C GLU A 282 -17.95 11.00 7.38
N THR A 283 -18.81 10.57 6.46
CA THR A 283 -18.62 9.32 5.71
C THR A 283 -17.50 9.41 4.67
N LEU A 284 -17.07 10.60 4.29
CA LEU A 284 -16.01 10.86 3.31
C LEU A 284 -14.78 11.56 3.92
N ARG A 285 -14.84 11.94 5.21
CA ARG A 285 -13.81 12.76 5.85
C ARG A 285 -12.41 12.15 5.75
N ASP A 286 -12.27 10.87 6.08
CA ASP A 286 -10.98 10.18 6.03
C ASP A 286 -10.48 10.09 4.58
N ALA A 287 -11.35 9.71 3.64
CA ALA A 287 -11.01 9.67 2.23
C ALA A 287 -10.66 11.05 1.68
N ALA A 288 -11.45 12.07 1.99
CA ALA A 288 -11.17 13.44 1.55
C ALA A 288 -9.78 13.90 2.04
N ARG A 289 -9.44 13.64 3.30
CA ARG A 289 -8.12 13.93 3.86
C ARG A 289 -7.02 13.17 3.16
N ASN A 290 -7.20 11.89 2.90
CA ASN A 290 -6.23 11.05 2.21
C ASN A 290 -5.91 11.56 0.79
N TRP A 291 -6.91 12.09 0.09
CA TRP A 291 -6.79 12.44 -1.34
C TRP A 291 -6.59 13.93 -1.61
N ILE A 292 -6.79 14.82 -0.63
CA ILE A 292 -6.65 16.28 -0.84
C ILE A 292 -5.27 16.68 -1.38
N GLY A 293 -4.22 15.99 -0.97
CA GLY A 293 -2.85 16.23 -1.42
C GLY A 293 -2.62 15.98 -2.91
N THR A 294 -3.41 15.09 -3.54
CA THR A 294 -3.36 14.79 -4.98
C THR A 294 -4.18 15.74 -5.83
N MET A 295 -4.87 16.70 -5.22
CA MET A 295 -5.74 17.66 -5.89
C MET A 295 -5.12 19.05 -5.90
N ARG A 296 -5.48 19.82 -6.94
CA ARG A 296 -5.14 21.23 -7.06
C ARG A 296 -6.42 22.04 -7.24
N TYR A 297 -6.39 23.28 -6.82
CA TYR A 297 -7.51 24.19 -6.88
C TYR A 297 -7.13 25.43 -7.68
N ALA A 298 -7.90 25.71 -8.71
CA ALA A 298 -7.79 26.90 -9.53
C ALA A 298 -8.96 27.86 -9.22
N ARG A 299 -8.67 29.13 -9.01
CA ARG A 299 -9.67 30.19 -8.80
C ARG A 299 -9.41 31.34 -9.76
N CYS A 300 -10.45 31.87 -10.38
CA CYS A 300 -10.36 33.08 -11.22
C CYS A 300 -9.92 34.28 -10.39
N VAL A 301 -8.90 34.99 -10.87
CA VAL A 301 -8.28 36.13 -10.12
C VAL A 301 -9.27 37.24 -9.83
N ASP A 302 -10.10 37.58 -10.82
CA ASP A 302 -11.04 38.72 -10.73
C ASP A 302 -12.42 38.32 -10.12
N GLY A 303 -12.54 37.07 -9.61
CA GLY A 303 -13.80 36.54 -9.10
C GLY A 303 -14.89 36.34 -10.16
N THR A 304 -14.53 36.50 -11.45
CA THR A 304 -15.40 36.31 -12.60
C THR A 304 -15.31 34.89 -13.16
N ASP A 305 -16.18 34.54 -14.10
CA ASP A 305 -16.18 33.25 -14.79
C ASP A 305 -15.10 33.25 -15.88
N CYS A 306 -13.85 32.94 -15.50
CA CYS A 306 -12.72 33.01 -16.43
C CYS A 306 -12.39 31.66 -17.10
N LEU A 307 -12.96 30.54 -16.60
CA LEU A 307 -12.74 29.21 -17.14
C LEU A 307 -13.96 28.74 -17.94
N THR A 308 -13.70 27.98 -19.02
CA THR A 308 -14.74 27.36 -19.85
C THR A 308 -14.66 25.85 -19.71
N GLY A 309 -15.64 25.25 -19.05
CA GLY A 309 -15.78 23.79 -18.88
C GLY A 309 -16.85 23.22 -19.83
N THR A 310 -17.00 21.87 -19.81
CA THR A 310 -18.00 21.15 -20.62
C THR A 310 -19.46 21.55 -20.28
N GLY A 311 -19.71 22.01 -19.04
CA GLY A 311 -21.03 22.42 -18.55
C GLY A 311 -21.27 23.92 -18.56
N GLY A 312 -20.36 24.76 -19.08
CA GLY A 312 -20.47 26.20 -19.09
C GLY A 312 -19.24 26.91 -18.53
N ARG A 313 -19.46 28.14 -18.03
CA ARG A 313 -18.38 28.94 -17.45
C ARG A 313 -18.22 28.66 -15.96
N CYS A 314 -17.00 28.76 -15.48
CA CYS A 314 -16.60 28.46 -14.10
C CYS A 314 -15.82 29.63 -13.49
N ARG A 315 -16.04 29.87 -12.20
CA ARG A 315 -15.22 30.78 -11.38
C ARG A 315 -13.98 30.10 -10.79
N GLY A 316 -13.97 28.76 -10.82
CA GLY A 316 -12.88 27.96 -10.35
C GLY A 316 -12.98 26.50 -10.81
N ALA A 317 -11.99 25.72 -10.47
CA ALA A 317 -11.97 24.28 -10.75
C ALA A 317 -11.18 23.53 -9.68
N VAL A 318 -11.59 22.30 -9.39
CA VAL A 318 -10.75 21.34 -8.70
C VAL A 318 -10.19 20.37 -9.73
N ILE A 319 -8.90 20.15 -9.69
CA ILE A 319 -8.18 19.27 -10.59
C ILE A 319 -7.59 18.11 -9.77
N PHE A 320 -7.93 16.90 -10.15
CA PHE A 320 -7.35 15.67 -9.59
C PHE A 320 -6.17 15.24 -10.46
N GLY A 321 -4.98 15.26 -9.90
CA GLY A 321 -3.72 15.03 -10.61
C GLY A 321 -3.38 13.56 -10.88
N GLY A 322 -4.36 12.66 -10.91
CA GLY A 322 -4.16 11.25 -11.28
C GLY A 322 -3.02 10.53 -10.56
N GLU A 323 -2.48 9.49 -11.16
CA GLU A 323 -1.25 8.83 -10.70
C GLU A 323 -0.03 9.63 -11.20
N ARG A 324 1.04 9.63 -10.38
CA ARG A 324 2.31 10.24 -10.79
C ARG A 324 2.87 9.53 -12.03
N LEU A 325 3.38 10.30 -12.95
CA LEU A 325 4.14 9.78 -14.07
C LEU A 325 5.48 9.21 -13.57
N THR A 326 5.85 8.04 -14.08
CA THR A 326 7.13 7.37 -13.80
C THR A 326 7.98 7.31 -15.08
N GLY A 327 9.31 7.20 -14.96
CA GLY A 327 10.22 7.15 -16.10
C GLY A 327 10.79 8.51 -16.48
N PRO A 328 11.23 8.72 -17.74
CA PRO A 328 11.75 9.99 -18.20
C PRO A 328 10.73 11.13 -18.03
N GLY A 329 11.07 12.15 -17.26
CA GLY A 329 10.14 13.22 -16.88
C GLY A 329 9.22 12.87 -15.69
N ALA A 330 9.60 11.87 -14.89
CA ALA A 330 8.87 11.43 -13.72
C ALA A 330 8.51 12.58 -12.76
N GLN A 331 7.25 12.61 -12.34
CA GLN A 331 6.77 13.52 -11.32
C GLN A 331 7.32 13.09 -9.96
N ARG A 332 7.92 14.02 -9.24
CA ARG A 332 8.40 13.84 -7.86
C ARG A 332 7.37 14.41 -6.91
N ARG A 333 6.34 13.63 -6.62
CA ARG A 333 5.34 14.02 -5.61
C ARG A 333 5.96 13.82 -4.25
N ALA A 334 6.20 14.91 -3.56
CA ALA A 334 6.80 14.86 -2.23
C ALA A 334 5.85 14.19 -1.23
N GLY A 335 6.36 13.18 -0.54
CA GLY A 335 5.61 12.52 0.52
C GLY A 335 5.46 13.37 1.77
N THR A 336 6.41 14.27 2.10
CA THR A 336 6.48 14.86 3.46
C THR A 336 7.04 16.27 3.57
N ASP A 337 7.70 16.83 2.57
CA ASP A 337 8.41 18.12 2.71
C ASP A 337 7.63 19.38 2.29
N GLY A 338 6.35 19.22 2.05
CA GLY A 338 5.38 20.32 2.17
C GLY A 338 5.21 21.28 1.01
N THR A 339 6.06 21.36 0.02
CA THR A 339 5.90 22.24 -1.15
C THR A 339 6.21 21.54 -2.45
N PRO A 340 5.29 20.74 -2.96
CA PRO A 340 5.46 20.24 -4.31
C PRO A 340 5.11 21.34 -5.30
N ASP A 341 5.95 21.49 -6.30
CA ASP A 341 5.69 22.32 -7.45
C ASP A 341 4.43 21.81 -8.17
N ILE A 342 3.63 22.71 -8.72
CA ILE A 342 2.36 22.37 -9.36
C ILE A 342 2.56 21.38 -10.51
N ASP A 343 3.63 21.52 -11.26
CA ASP A 343 4.04 20.63 -12.35
C ASP A 343 4.38 19.19 -11.91
N GLN A 344 4.63 18.96 -10.61
CA GLN A 344 4.79 17.61 -10.07
C GLN A 344 3.45 16.88 -9.89
N TYR A 345 2.34 17.59 -9.97
CA TYR A 345 0.99 17.03 -9.82
C TYR A 345 0.16 17.11 -11.08
N LEU A 346 0.33 18.17 -11.87
CA LEU A 346 -0.45 18.39 -13.07
C LEU A 346 0.42 18.26 -14.33
N GLU A 347 -0.18 17.71 -15.37
CA GLU A 347 0.50 17.56 -16.65
C GLU A 347 0.62 18.90 -17.38
N PRO A 348 1.63 19.05 -18.26
CA PRO A 348 1.81 20.28 -19.03
C PRO A 348 0.58 20.68 -19.86
N ALA A 349 -0.16 19.69 -20.37
CA ALA A 349 -1.39 19.92 -21.11
C ALA A 349 -2.49 20.56 -20.24
N THR A 350 -2.61 20.12 -18.99
CA THR A 350 -3.54 20.68 -18.00
C THR A 350 -3.16 22.12 -17.64
N LEU A 351 -1.87 22.36 -17.39
CA LEU A 351 -1.38 23.72 -17.11
C LEU A 351 -1.62 24.67 -18.29
N ALA A 352 -1.40 24.21 -19.52
CA ALA A 352 -1.69 24.98 -20.71
C ALA A 352 -3.19 25.27 -20.88
N ALA A 353 -4.06 24.30 -20.59
CA ALA A 353 -5.52 24.47 -20.62
C ALA A 353 -5.98 25.50 -19.58
N LEU A 354 -5.48 25.45 -18.36
CA LEU A 354 -5.77 26.41 -17.30
C LEU A 354 -5.30 27.82 -17.65
N ALA A 355 -4.09 27.96 -18.20
CA ALA A 355 -3.54 29.23 -18.64
C ALA A 355 -4.35 29.86 -19.79
N ALA A 356 -4.95 29.04 -20.65
CA ALA A 356 -5.85 29.46 -21.71
C ALA A 356 -7.32 29.67 -21.27
N GLY A 357 -7.65 29.34 -20.01
CA GLY A 357 -9.03 29.36 -19.51
C GLY A 357 -9.94 28.28 -20.09
N GLN A 358 -9.38 27.16 -20.57
CA GLN A 358 -10.07 26.12 -21.35
C GLN A 358 -10.04 24.76 -20.63
N LEU A 359 -11.04 24.50 -19.78
CA LEU A 359 -11.15 23.19 -19.09
C LEU A 359 -11.89 22.13 -19.92
N ALA A 360 -12.59 22.52 -20.99
CA ALA A 360 -13.42 21.60 -21.77
C ALA A 360 -12.62 20.46 -22.46
N ALA A 361 -11.30 20.62 -22.59
CA ALA A 361 -10.41 19.59 -23.13
C ALA A 361 -10.01 18.52 -22.09
N LEU A 362 -10.26 18.77 -20.80
CA LEU A 362 -9.90 17.85 -19.72
C LEU A 362 -11.03 16.89 -19.41
N PRO A 363 -10.72 15.62 -19.06
CA PRO A 363 -11.72 14.68 -18.54
C PRO A 363 -12.42 15.23 -17.30
N THR A 364 -13.70 14.88 -17.12
CA THR A 364 -14.50 15.20 -15.94
C THR A 364 -14.75 13.98 -15.05
N LEU A 365 -14.42 12.78 -15.54
CA LEU A 365 -14.62 11.51 -14.85
C LEU A 365 -13.30 10.76 -14.70
N ILE A 366 -13.09 10.22 -13.51
CA ILE A 366 -11.95 9.36 -13.22
C ILE A 366 -12.16 7.99 -13.89
N ALA A 367 -11.32 7.65 -14.86
CA ALA A 367 -11.29 6.36 -15.52
C ALA A 367 -10.08 5.54 -15.02
N LEU A 368 -10.33 4.34 -14.48
CA LEU A 368 -9.31 3.41 -13.99
C LEU A 368 -9.38 2.08 -14.76
N PRO A 369 -8.24 1.39 -14.93
CA PRO A 369 -6.88 1.84 -14.58
C PRO A 369 -6.50 3.02 -15.47
N PHE A 370 -5.79 3.99 -14.90
CA PHE A 370 -5.15 5.04 -15.72
C PHE A 370 -4.25 4.34 -16.73
N ALA A 371 -4.35 4.78 -17.97
CA ALA A 371 -3.81 4.08 -19.10
C ALA A 371 -2.35 3.62 -18.94
N ASP A 372 -2.07 2.59 -19.72
CA ASP A 372 -0.81 1.89 -19.87
C ASP A 372 0.41 2.81 -19.69
N ARG A 373 1.33 2.42 -18.83
CA ARG A 373 2.55 3.17 -18.45
C ARG A 373 3.39 3.65 -19.64
N ASP A 374 3.18 3.05 -20.81
CA ASP A 374 3.93 3.34 -22.03
C ASP A 374 3.28 4.43 -22.90
N LYS A 375 2.12 4.95 -22.50
CA LYS A 375 1.47 6.05 -23.21
C LYS A 375 1.12 7.14 -22.20
N PRO A 376 1.78 8.31 -22.23
CA PRO A 376 1.41 9.44 -21.41
C PRO A 376 0.05 9.99 -21.87
N VAL A 377 -1.02 9.41 -21.36
CA VAL A 377 -2.36 9.97 -21.49
C VAL A 377 -2.53 10.91 -20.32
N ALA A 378 -3.01 12.12 -20.58
CA ALA A 378 -3.39 13.05 -19.54
C ALA A 378 -4.36 12.35 -18.59
N THR A 379 -3.93 12.15 -17.34
CA THR A 379 -4.72 11.50 -16.31
C THR A 379 -5.42 12.50 -15.39
N ASP A 380 -5.11 13.78 -15.56
CA ASP A 380 -5.73 14.86 -14.81
C ASP A 380 -7.21 14.97 -15.13
N VAL A 381 -8.02 15.09 -14.08
CA VAL A 381 -9.47 15.23 -14.18
C VAL A 381 -9.88 16.55 -13.57
N ALA A 382 -10.69 17.36 -14.27
CA ALA A 382 -11.08 18.66 -13.80
C ALA A 382 -12.60 18.75 -13.56
N LEU A 383 -13.01 19.30 -12.43
CA LEU A 383 -14.38 19.64 -12.11
C LEU A 383 -14.54 21.16 -12.01
N CYS A 384 -15.47 21.68 -12.79
CA CYS A 384 -15.84 23.08 -12.80
C CYS A 384 -16.58 23.48 -11.52
N ILE A 385 -16.24 24.61 -10.95
CA ILE A 385 -16.98 25.27 -9.87
C ILE A 385 -17.67 26.49 -10.49
N PRO A 386 -19.00 26.46 -10.60
CA PRO A 386 -19.80 27.52 -11.23
C PRO A 386 -19.81 28.81 -10.42
#